data_4d506b75b70ffab3fd1d1258b1378066
#
_entry.id   4d506b75b70ffab3fd1d1258b1378066
#
_cell.length_a   1.000
_cell.length_b   1.000
_cell.length_c   1.000
_cell.angle_alpha   90.00
_cell.angle_beta   90.00
_cell.angle_gamma   90.00
#
_symmetry.space_group_name_H-M   'P 1'
#
loop_
_entity.id
_entity.type
_entity.pdbx_description
1 polymer ?
#
loop_
_entity_poly.entity_id
_entity_poly.type
_entity_poly.pdbx_seq_one_letter_code
_entity_poly.pdbx_strand_id
1 'polypeptide(L)'
;MALIAVGIYKIGSIKNSEDFMVAGRTLPWYILVGTLLATWMGSGSLFSGAGLGYRNGPAGLWSSAGAWLGIALIYFIAKRIRNFGKVTVPDIFLIRYGPAASILATITTVIAYTTIVSYQFRGGGKVLSLVSDGLVSMEQGIIITAVFAISYTVIAGMFSVVYTDVVNGILMMIGTILALIFLVDKVGGISEVFSVAEAAGKLQLFGNWSSERVGDVSGPVIAISFFVPTMLLLMGDANMYQRIFSAKDG
;
A
#
# COMPACT_ATOMS: atom_id res chain seq x y z
N MET A 1 -17.27 -2.01 13.42
CA MET A 1 -18.38 -1.12 13.84
C MET A 1 -17.95 0.34 13.94
N ALA A 2 -16.88 0.71 14.68
CA ALA A 2 -16.41 2.11 14.78
C ALA A 2 -16.06 2.76 13.41
N LEU A 3 -15.40 2.03 12.52
CA LEU A 3 -15.03 2.52 11.19
C LEU A 3 -16.26 2.83 10.30
N ILE A 4 -17.30 2.01 10.38
CA ILE A 4 -18.56 2.26 9.67
C ILE A 4 -19.26 3.49 10.24
N ALA A 5 -19.23 3.68 11.56
CA ALA A 5 -19.82 4.87 12.20
C ALA A 5 -19.14 6.17 11.74
N VAL A 6 -17.81 6.18 11.60
CA VAL A 6 -17.07 7.33 11.04
C VAL A 6 -17.49 7.60 9.59
N GLY A 7 -17.65 6.55 8.78
CA GLY A 7 -18.15 6.67 7.41
C GLY A 7 -19.53 7.29 7.34
N ILE A 8 -20.48 6.78 8.13
CA ILE A 8 -21.86 7.27 8.18
C ILE A 8 -21.92 8.74 8.64
N TYR A 9 -21.12 9.13 9.65
CA TYR A 9 -21.08 10.51 10.14
C TYR A 9 -20.67 11.51 9.05
N LYS A 10 -19.81 11.08 8.11
CA LYS A 10 -19.30 11.94 7.02
C LYS A 10 -20.15 11.93 5.74
N ILE A 11 -21.18 11.09 5.62
CA ILE A 11 -22.07 11.04 4.44
C ILE A 11 -22.67 12.42 4.15
N GLY A 12 -23.10 13.15 5.18
CA GLY A 12 -23.67 14.49 5.04
C GLY A 12 -22.71 15.55 4.46
N SER A 13 -21.43 15.26 4.37
CA SER A 13 -20.41 16.16 3.80
C SER A 13 -20.27 16.01 2.28
N ILE A 14 -20.87 15.00 1.67
CA ILE A 14 -20.77 14.70 0.24
C ILE A 14 -21.91 15.39 -0.49
N LYS A 15 -21.61 16.42 -1.28
CA LYS A 15 -22.59 17.19 -2.04
C LYS A 15 -22.44 17.04 -3.57
N ASN A 16 -21.25 16.68 -4.02
CA ASN A 16 -20.92 16.55 -5.45
C ASN A 16 -19.87 15.46 -5.70
N SER A 17 -19.57 15.19 -6.98
CA SER A 17 -18.60 14.19 -7.39
C SER A 17 -17.18 14.51 -6.90
N GLU A 18 -16.82 15.79 -6.75
CA GLU A 18 -15.50 16.19 -6.26
C GLU A 18 -15.35 15.88 -4.77
N ASP A 19 -16.39 16.09 -3.97
CA ASP A 19 -16.40 15.68 -2.56
C ASP A 19 -16.24 14.16 -2.43
N PHE A 20 -16.93 13.40 -3.28
CA PHE A 20 -16.85 11.94 -3.27
C PHE A 20 -15.47 11.42 -3.67
N MET A 21 -14.85 11.98 -4.71
CA MET A 21 -13.62 11.44 -5.30
C MET A 21 -12.32 11.99 -4.68
N VAL A 22 -12.30 13.24 -4.23
CA VAL A 22 -11.11 13.92 -3.70
C VAL A 22 -11.35 14.67 -2.40
N ALA A 23 -12.40 14.32 -1.66
CA ALA A 23 -12.77 14.93 -0.37
C ALA A 23 -12.81 16.47 -0.43
N GLY A 24 -13.35 17.03 -1.54
CA GLY A 24 -13.47 18.47 -1.75
C GLY A 24 -12.15 19.24 -1.70
N ARG A 25 -11.00 18.55 -1.83
CA ARG A 25 -9.64 19.11 -1.74
C ARG A 25 -9.36 19.85 -0.42
N THR A 26 -9.87 19.30 0.68
CA THR A 26 -9.81 19.95 2.01
C THR A 26 -8.87 19.26 2.98
N LEU A 27 -8.18 18.19 2.54
CA LEU A 27 -7.40 17.36 3.44
C LEU A 27 -6.10 18.05 3.87
N PRO A 28 -5.85 18.19 5.18
CA PRO A 28 -4.59 18.71 5.69
C PRO A 28 -3.47 17.67 5.57
N TRP A 29 -2.22 18.13 5.56
CA TRP A 29 -1.05 17.30 5.31
C TRP A 29 -0.92 16.07 6.24
N TYR A 30 -1.25 16.21 7.53
CA TYR A 30 -1.14 15.10 8.49
C TYR A 30 -2.15 13.97 8.22
N ILE A 31 -3.33 14.31 7.72
CA ILE A 31 -4.31 13.31 7.26
C ILE A 31 -3.80 12.62 5.99
N LEU A 32 -3.20 13.38 5.07
CA LEU A 32 -2.61 12.81 3.85
C LEU A 32 -1.48 11.82 4.17
N VAL A 33 -0.61 12.16 5.11
CA VAL A 33 0.45 11.23 5.58
C VAL A 33 -0.17 9.96 6.16
N GLY A 34 -1.18 10.09 7.02
CA GLY A 34 -1.84 8.93 7.64
C GLY A 34 -2.52 8.02 6.63
N THR A 35 -3.27 8.59 5.67
CA THR A 35 -3.94 7.78 4.63
C THR A 35 -2.94 7.17 3.63
N LEU A 36 -1.86 7.85 3.29
CA LEU A 36 -0.79 7.29 2.46
C LEU A 36 -0.13 6.11 3.15
N LEU A 37 0.22 6.25 4.43
CA LEU A 37 0.79 5.17 5.22
C LEU A 37 -0.11 3.93 5.19
N ALA A 38 -1.39 4.08 5.50
CA ALA A 38 -2.35 2.98 5.50
C ALA A 38 -2.52 2.35 4.11
N THR A 39 -2.52 3.15 3.05
CA THR A 39 -2.65 2.67 1.67
C THR A 39 -1.53 1.71 1.28
N TRP A 40 -0.31 1.96 1.75
CA TRP A 40 0.86 1.14 1.43
C TRP A 40 1.05 -0.04 2.40
N MET A 41 0.43 0.00 3.59
CA MET A 41 0.44 -1.08 4.57
C MET A 41 -0.71 -2.06 4.31
N GLY A 42 -0.64 -2.80 3.23
CA GLY A 42 -1.62 -3.84 2.91
C GLY A 42 -1.09 -5.26 3.13
N SER A 43 -1.91 -6.26 2.83
CA SER A 43 -1.53 -7.68 2.91
C SER A 43 -0.29 -7.99 2.07
N GLY A 44 -0.14 -7.34 0.91
CA GLY A 44 1.01 -7.48 0.03
C GLY A 44 2.31 -7.05 0.69
N SER A 45 2.36 -5.86 1.24
CA SER A 45 3.57 -5.32 1.89
C SER A 45 3.92 -6.09 3.16
N LEU A 46 2.93 -6.44 3.99
CA LEU A 46 3.17 -7.14 5.25
C LEU A 46 3.61 -8.60 5.03
N PHE A 47 2.86 -9.40 4.26
CA PHE A 47 3.20 -10.81 4.05
C PHE A 47 4.40 -10.99 3.12
N SER A 48 4.46 -10.23 2.03
CA SER A 48 5.58 -10.32 1.09
C SER A 48 6.86 -9.75 1.70
N GLY A 49 6.78 -8.62 2.41
CA GLY A 49 7.92 -8.02 3.10
C GLY A 49 8.49 -8.94 4.18
N ALA A 50 7.63 -9.51 5.02
CA ALA A 50 8.05 -10.50 6.03
C ALA A 50 8.67 -11.74 5.39
N GLY A 51 8.09 -12.25 4.29
CA GLY A 51 8.61 -13.40 3.56
C GLY A 51 9.97 -13.13 2.90
N LEU A 52 10.16 -11.95 2.33
CA LEU A 52 11.45 -11.53 1.77
C LEU A 52 12.52 -11.35 2.87
N GLY A 53 12.15 -10.71 3.98
CA GLY A 53 13.05 -10.58 5.14
C GLY A 53 13.47 -11.93 5.71
N TYR A 54 12.55 -12.88 5.84
CA TYR A 54 12.85 -14.23 6.30
C TYR A 54 13.80 -14.98 5.36
N ARG A 55 13.61 -14.87 4.05
CA ARG A 55 14.42 -15.58 3.05
C ARG A 55 15.78 -14.95 2.84
N ASN A 56 15.85 -13.63 2.74
CA ASN A 56 17.00 -12.90 2.23
C ASN A 56 17.59 -11.89 3.24
N GLY A 57 17.05 -11.85 4.47
CA GLY A 57 17.50 -10.90 5.49
C GLY A 57 17.36 -9.44 5.04
N PRO A 58 18.35 -8.57 5.35
CA PRO A 58 18.36 -7.16 4.96
C PRO A 58 18.26 -6.92 3.45
N ALA A 59 18.71 -7.86 2.62
CA ALA A 59 18.57 -7.75 1.17
C ALA A 59 17.11 -7.68 0.71
N GLY A 60 16.16 -8.21 1.49
CA GLY A 60 14.73 -8.04 1.23
C GLY A 60 14.27 -6.59 1.20
N LEU A 61 14.99 -5.66 1.84
CA LEU A 61 14.69 -4.22 1.85
C LEU A 61 14.82 -3.57 0.47
N TRP A 62 15.59 -4.14 -0.45
CA TRP A 62 15.69 -3.61 -1.81
C TRP A 62 14.33 -3.59 -2.53
N SER A 63 13.42 -4.47 -2.17
CA SER A 63 12.06 -4.46 -2.69
C SER A 63 11.25 -3.22 -2.31
N SER A 64 11.61 -2.54 -1.22
CA SER A 64 10.93 -1.33 -0.72
C SER A 64 11.77 -0.06 -0.88
N ALA A 65 13.09 -0.18 -1.01
CA ALA A 65 14.01 0.96 -1.06
C ALA A 65 13.74 1.88 -2.26
N GLY A 66 13.33 1.32 -3.41
CA GLY A 66 12.92 2.09 -4.57
C GLY A 66 11.75 3.04 -4.28
N ALA A 67 10.79 2.59 -3.46
CA ALA A 67 9.64 3.39 -3.07
C ALA A 67 10.07 4.68 -2.31
N TRP A 68 11.08 4.61 -1.46
CA TRP A 68 11.57 5.77 -0.71
C TRP A 68 12.09 6.85 -1.65
N LEU A 69 12.88 6.46 -2.66
CA LEU A 69 13.35 7.40 -3.68
C LEU A 69 12.19 7.89 -4.56
N GLY A 70 11.24 7.03 -4.92
CA GLY A 70 10.04 7.41 -5.67
C GLY A 70 9.23 8.50 -4.97
N ILE A 71 9.00 8.37 -3.65
CA ILE A 71 8.32 9.38 -2.82
C ILE A 71 9.10 10.70 -2.84
N ALA A 72 10.42 10.64 -2.64
CA ALA A 72 11.27 11.83 -2.66
C ALA A 72 11.21 12.56 -4.01
N LEU A 73 11.17 11.83 -5.12
CA LEU A 73 11.05 12.40 -6.45
C LEU A 73 9.68 13.04 -6.71
N ILE A 74 8.60 12.41 -6.23
CA ILE A 74 7.24 12.96 -6.35
C ILE A 74 7.13 14.29 -5.61
N TYR A 75 7.82 14.48 -4.49
CA TYR A 75 7.80 15.73 -3.73
C TYR A 75 8.08 16.96 -4.63
N PHE A 76 9.05 16.86 -5.53
CA PHE A 76 9.41 17.97 -6.42
C PHE A 76 8.33 18.31 -7.46
N ILE A 77 7.44 17.37 -7.78
CA ILE A 77 6.38 17.57 -8.77
C ILE A 77 4.99 17.67 -8.14
N ALA A 78 4.85 17.37 -6.85
CA ALA A 78 3.57 17.31 -6.15
C ALA A 78 2.75 18.60 -6.28
N LYS A 79 3.38 19.76 -6.09
CA LYS A 79 2.73 21.07 -6.25
C LYS A 79 2.20 21.30 -7.67
N ARG A 80 2.96 20.89 -8.70
CA ARG A 80 2.52 21.01 -10.10
C ARG A 80 1.33 20.11 -10.37
N ILE A 81 1.37 18.87 -9.86
CA ILE A 81 0.29 17.90 -9.99
C ILE A 81 -0.98 18.40 -9.30
N ARG A 82 -0.85 18.89 -8.07
CA ARG A 82 -1.98 19.46 -7.33
C ARG A 82 -2.66 20.61 -8.09
N ASN A 83 -1.87 21.52 -8.65
CA ASN A 83 -2.35 22.69 -9.37
C ASN A 83 -2.92 22.36 -10.75
N PHE A 84 -2.77 21.13 -11.23
CA PHE A 84 -3.36 20.70 -12.50
C PHE A 84 -4.89 20.68 -12.46
N GLY A 85 -5.48 20.67 -11.27
CA GLY A 85 -6.92 20.84 -11.06
C GLY A 85 -7.79 19.66 -11.54
N LYS A 86 -7.18 18.48 -11.77
CA LYS A 86 -7.89 17.27 -12.20
C LYS A 86 -8.12 16.31 -11.04
N VAL A 87 -8.97 15.32 -11.27
CA VAL A 87 -9.44 14.39 -10.24
C VAL A 87 -8.77 13.02 -10.39
N THR A 88 -8.41 12.66 -11.64
CA THR A 88 -7.82 11.35 -11.95
C THR A 88 -6.56 11.47 -12.81
N VAL A 89 -5.71 10.44 -12.76
CA VAL A 89 -4.53 10.35 -13.63
C VAL A 89 -4.91 10.28 -15.12
N PRO A 90 -5.91 9.50 -15.55
CA PRO A 90 -6.39 9.52 -16.92
C PRO A 90 -6.78 10.90 -17.46
N ASP A 91 -7.27 11.83 -16.61
CA ASP A 91 -7.59 13.20 -17.01
C ASP A 91 -6.34 13.98 -17.43
N ILE A 92 -5.19 13.72 -16.80
CA ILE A 92 -3.91 14.31 -17.19
C ILE A 92 -3.50 13.81 -18.58
N PHE A 93 -3.67 12.50 -18.82
CA PHE A 93 -3.39 11.89 -20.14
C PHE A 93 -4.31 12.45 -21.22
N LEU A 94 -5.58 12.69 -20.91
CA LEU A 94 -6.54 13.29 -21.83
C LEU A 94 -6.06 14.64 -22.34
N ILE A 95 -5.61 15.50 -21.43
CA ILE A 95 -5.19 16.86 -21.78
C ILE A 95 -3.86 16.87 -22.54
N ARG A 96 -2.93 15.99 -22.16
CA ARG A 96 -1.57 16.01 -22.73
C ARG A 96 -1.46 15.23 -24.03
N TYR A 97 -2.16 14.10 -24.14
CA TYR A 97 -1.96 13.12 -25.20
C TYR A 97 -3.26 12.74 -25.94
N GLY A 98 -4.40 13.30 -25.53
CA GLY A 98 -5.69 13.09 -26.18
C GLY A 98 -6.47 11.86 -25.72
N PRO A 99 -7.66 11.60 -26.33
CA PRO A 99 -8.62 10.61 -25.84
C PRO A 99 -8.11 9.17 -25.85
N ALA A 100 -7.37 8.78 -26.87
CA ALA A 100 -6.84 7.41 -26.97
C ALA A 100 -5.91 7.07 -25.81
N ALA A 101 -5.00 8.00 -25.42
CA ALA A 101 -4.11 7.82 -24.29
C ALA A 101 -4.88 7.76 -22.97
N SER A 102 -5.93 8.57 -22.80
CA SER A 102 -6.79 8.54 -21.61
C SER A 102 -7.53 7.21 -21.47
N ILE A 103 -8.07 6.66 -22.55
CA ILE A 103 -8.74 5.35 -22.54
C ILE A 103 -7.76 4.24 -22.15
N LEU A 104 -6.56 4.22 -22.74
CA LEU A 104 -5.54 3.25 -22.39
C LEU A 104 -5.11 3.36 -20.92
N ALA A 105 -4.90 4.57 -20.43
CA ALA A 105 -4.57 4.83 -19.03
C ALA A 105 -5.70 4.35 -18.10
N THR A 106 -6.96 4.56 -18.46
CA THR A 106 -8.12 4.09 -17.69
C THR A 106 -8.16 2.57 -17.64
N ILE A 107 -8.05 1.89 -18.78
CA ILE A 107 -8.07 0.43 -18.85
C ILE A 107 -6.92 -0.16 -18.00
N THR A 108 -5.71 0.37 -18.16
CA THR A 108 -4.54 -0.07 -17.39
C THR A 108 -4.76 0.11 -15.89
N THR A 109 -5.28 1.26 -15.47
CA THR A 109 -5.58 1.55 -14.07
C THR A 109 -6.62 0.58 -13.52
N VAL A 110 -7.71 0.34 -14.23
CA VAL A 110 -8.76 -0.60 -13.80
C VAL A 110 -8.21 -2.01 -13.63
N ILE A 111 -7.43 -2.52 -14.60
CA ILE A 111 -6.82 -3.86 -14.52
C ILE A 111 -5.87 -3.93 -13.31
N ALA A 112 -4.98 -2.95 -13.16
CA ALA A 112 -4.01 -2.92 -12.08
C ALA A 112 -4.68 -2.92 -10.70
N TYR A 113 -5.64 -2.03 -10.47
CA TYR A 113 -6.31 -1.94 -9.17
C TYR A 113 -7.26 -3.11 -8.88
N THR A 114 -7.91 -3.68 -9.88
CA THR A 114 -8.68 -4.93 -9.72
C THR A 114 -7.78 -6.06 -9.24
N THR A 115 -6.59 -6.17 -9.80
CA THR A 115 -5.60 -7.17 -9.37
C THR A 115 -5.14 -6.93 -7.94
N ILE A 116 -4.81 -5.67 -7.58
CA ILE A 116 -4.39 -5.30 -6.21
C ILE A 116 -5.51 -5.60 -5.20
N VAL A 117 -6.74 -5.21 -5.49
CA VAL A 117 -7.90 -5.43 -4.61
C VAL A 117 -8.16 -6.92 -4.41
N SER A 118 -8.09 -7.73 -5.48
CA SER A 118 -8.24 -9.19 -5.39
C SER A 118 -7.21 -9.81 -4.44
N TYR A 119 -5.97 -9.33 -4.50
CA TYR A 119 -4.92 -9.78 -3.59
C TYR A 119 -5.19 -9.37 -2.14
N GLN A 120 -5.71 -8.18 -1.89
CA GLN A 120 -6.08 -7.71 -0.55
C GLN A 120 -7.23 -8.54 0.04
N PHE A 121 -8.24 -8.88 -0.75
CA PHE A 121 -9.33 -9.75 -0.30
C PHE A 121 -8.84 -11.15 0.07
N ARG A 122 -7.90 -11.72 -0.69
CA ARG A 122 -7.26 -12.99 -0.33
C ARG A 122 -6.49 -12.89 0.99
N GLY A 123 -5.77 -11.78 1.22
CA GLY A 123 -5.10 -11.53 2.49
C GLY A 123 -6.07 -11.45 3.66
N GLY A 124 -7.16 -10.72 3.52
CA GLY A 124 -8.23 -10.63 4.51
C GLY A 124 -8.86 -11.99 4.80
N GLY A 125 -9.15 -12.77 3.75
CA GLY A 125 -9.68 -14.13 3.90
C GLY A 125 -8.75 -15.06 4.68
N LYS A 126 -7.44 -14.99 4.40
CA LYS A 126 -6.44 -15.76 5.15
C LYS A 126 -6.39 -15.36 6.62
N VAL A 127 -6.44 -14.07 6.92
CA VAL A 127 -6.45 -13.58 8.31
C VAL A 127 -7.71 -14.05 9.04
N LEU A 128 -8.89 -13.91 8.42
CA LEU A 128 -10.14 -14.36 9.04
C LEU A 128 -10.15 -15.87 9.30
N SER A 129 -9.63 -16.67 8.37
CA SER A 129 -9.49 -18.10 8.57
C SER A 129 -8.58 -18.47 9.73
N LEU A 130 -7.43 -17.76 9.85
CA LEU A 130 -6.47 -17.98 10.95
C LEU A 130 -7.04 -17.57 12.31
N VAL A 131 -7.65 -16.39 12.39
CA VAL A 131 -8.19 -15.85 13.67
C VAL A 131 -9.41 -16.62 14.15
N SER A 132 -10.16 -17.23 13.24
CA SER A 132 -11.32 -18.06 13.58
C SER A 132 -10.97 -19.53 13.83
N ASP A 133 -9.69 -19.90 13.91
CA ASP A 133 -9.24 -21.30 14.02
C ASP A 133 -9.88 -22.23 12.96
N GLY A 134 -10.08 -21.69 11.75
CA GLY A 134 -10.66 -22.43 10.63
C GLY A 134 -12.20 -22.52 10.60
N LEU A 135 -12.90 -21.89 11.56
CA LEU A 135 -14.37 -21.83 11.54
C LEU A 135 -14.89 -21.11 10.30
N VAL A 136 -14.16 -20.09 9.85
CA VAL A 136 -14.40 -19.41 8.57
C VAL A 136 -13.40 -19.95 7.56
N SER A 137 -13.87 -20.57 6.48
CA SER A 137 -12.99 -21.01 5.40
C SER A 137 -12.33 -19.80 4.71
N MET A 138 -11.20 -20.04 4.04
CA MET A 138 -10.51 -18.96 3.30
C MET A 138 -11.43 -18.31 2.28
N GLU A 139 -12.25 -19.08 1.56
CA GLU A 139 -13.19 -18.59 0.56
C GLU A 139 -14.30 -17.72 1.16
N GLN A 140 -14.90 -18.18 2.26
CA GLN A 140 -15.88 -17.40 3.01
C GLN A 140 -15.26 -16.10 3.52
N GLY A 141 -14.04 -16.15 4.05
CA GLY A 141 -13.31 -14.99 4.52
C GLY A 141 -13.02 -13.96 3.41
N ILE A 142 -12.72 -14.42 2.19
CA ILE A 142 -12.57 -13.55 1.01
C ILE A 142 -13.88 -12.82 0.70
N ILE A 143 -15.00 -13.54 0.66
CA ILE A 143 -16.31 -12.97 0.39
C ILE A 143 -16.70 -11.96 1.47
N ILE A 144 -16.54 -12.30 2.74
CA ILE A 144 -16.84 -11.42 3.87
C ILE A 144 -16.01 -10.13 3.78
N THR A 145 -14.70 -10.25 3.53
CA THR A 145 -13.81 -9.10 3.40
C THR A 145 -14.21 -8.23 2.21
N ALA A 146 -14.54 -8.82 1.06
CA ALA A 146 -14.95 -8.11 -0.13
C ALA A 146 -16.27 -7.35 0.10
N VAL A 147 -17.29 -8.01 0.60
CA VAL A 147 -18.60 -7.39 0.88
C VAL A 147 -18.45 -6.24 1.87
N PHE A 148 -17.69 -6.43 2.94
CA PHE A 148 -17.44 -5.39 3.93
C PHE A 148 -16.73 -4.18 3.32
N ALA A 149 -15.61 -4.41 2.61
CA ALA A 149 -14.80 -3.34 2.04
C ALA A 149 -15.56 -2.55 0.95
N ILE A 150 -16.26 -3.24 0.05
CA ILE A 150 -17.05 -2.59 -0.99
C ILE A 150 -18.20 -1.78 -0.37
N SER A 151 -18.91 -2.33 0.59
CA SER A 151 -20.06 -1.68 1.22
C SER A 151 -19.67 -0.34 1.85
N TYR A 152 -18.62 -0.29 2.70
CA TYR A 152 -18.26 0.96 3.35
C TYR A 152 -17.66 1.99 2.38
N THR A 153 -16.96 1.54 1.34
CA THR A 153 -16.36 2.43 0.34
C THR A 153 -17.42 3.09 -0.52
N VAL A 154 -18.43 2.33 -0.95
CA VAL A 154 -19.54 2.85 -1.77
C VAL A 154 -20.41 3.84 -0.99
N ILE A 155 -20.60 3.60 0.30
CA ILE A 155 -21.48 4.45 1.13
C ILE A 155 -20.91 5.86 1.33
N ALA A 156 -19.60 6.01 1.52
CA ALA A 156 -19.07 7.27 2.05
C ALA A 156 -17.87 7.86 1.26
N GLY A 157 -17.48 7.26 0.14
CA GLY A 157 -16.46 7.79 -0.76
C GLY A 157 -15.12 8.11 -0.08
N MET A 158 -14.38 9.07 -0.65
CA MET A 158 -13.02 9.42 -0.21
C MET A 158 -12.97 9.92 1.24
N PHE A 159 -13.95 10.69 1.70
CA PHE A 159 -13.96 11.18 3.09
C PHE A 159 -13.91 10.04 4.11
N SER A 160 -14.75 9.01 3.92
CA SER A 160 -14.74 7.85 4.81
C SER A 160 -13.42 7.10 4.75
N VAL A 161 -12.96 6.81 3.54
CA VAL A 161 -11.72 6.06 3.31
C VAL A 161 -10.55 6.73 4.01
N VAL A 162 -10.37 8.03 3.84
CA VAL A 162 -9.23 8.77 4.41
C VAL A 162 -9.21 8.73 5.94
N TYR A 163 -10.34 8.95 6.59
CA TYR A 163 -10.38 8.92 8.06
C TYR A 163 -10.24 7.51 8.63
N THR A 164 -10.83 6.51 7.98
CA THR A 164 -10.63 5.11 8.37
C THR A 164 -9.20 4.65 8.13
N ASP A 165 -8.57 5.09 7.05
CA ASP A 165 -7.18 4.82 6.74
C ASP A 165 -6.23 5.34 7.83
N VAL A 166 -6.44 6.58 8.31
CA VAL A 166 -5.61 7.14 9.39
C VAL A 166 -5.68 6.27 10.64
N VAL A 167 -6.88 5.85 11.04
CA VAL A 167 -7.05 4.97 12.20
C VAL A 167 -6.39 3.61 11.96
N ASN A 168 -6.62 3.02 10.80
CA ASN A 168 -6.01 1.74 10.42
C ASN A 168 -4.49 1.83 10.36
N GLY A 169 -3.94 2.91 9.79
CA GLY A 169 -2.49 3.13 9.72
C GLY A 169 -1.84 3.20 11.10
N ILE A 170 -2.47 3.90 12.04
CA ILE A 170 -2.01 3.97 13.44
C ILE A 170 -2.05 2.58 14.10
N LEU A 171 -3.16 1.86 13.95
CA LEU A 171 -3.32 0.51 14.51
C LEU A 171 -2.30 -0.47 13.91
N MET A 172 -2.05 -0.40 12.60
CA MET A 172 -1.05 -1.23 11.92
C MET A 172 0.36 -0.92 12.41
N MET A 173 0.72 0.37 12.59
CA MET A 173 2.02 0.75 13.15
C MET A 173 2.21 0.22 14.56
N ILE A 174 1.23 0.43 15.44
CA ILE A 174 1.28 -0.08 16.81
C ILE A 174 1.41 -1.61 16.81
N GLY A 175 0.58 -2.29 16.03
CA GLY A 175 0.61 -3.74 15.91
C GLY A 175 1.95 -4.29 15.41
N THR A 176 2.56 -3.61 14.43
CA THR A 176 3.88 -4.01 13.89
C THR A 176 4.99 -3.81 14.91
N ILE A 177 4.97 -2.69 15.66
CA ILE A 177 5.96 -2.42 16.73
C ILE A 177 5.80 -3.45 17.86
N LEU A 178 4.58 -3.70 18.32
CA LEU A 178 4.32 -4.71 19.35
C LEU A 178 4.75 -6.10 18.91
N ALA A 179 4.44 -6.48 17.66
CA ALA A 179 4.87 -7.76 17.10
C ALA A 179 6.40 -7.87 17.07
N LEU A 180 7.10 -6.81 16.68
CA LEU A 180 8.57 -6.79 16.69
C LEU A 180 9.13 -7.02 18.09
N ILE A 181 8.64 -6.27 19.09
CA ILE A 181 9.09 -6.39 20.49
C ILE A 181 8.84 -7.83 20.99
N PHE A 182 7.64 -8.36 20.75
CA PHE A 182 7.25 -9.69 21.21
C PHE A 182 8.06 -10.81 20.55
N LEU A 183 8.33 -10.69 19.25
CA LEU A 183 9.09 -11.67 18.50
C LEU A 183 10.57 -11.66 18.88
N VAL A 184 11.16 -10.48 19.07
CA VAL A 184 12.55 -10.34 19.51
C VAL A 184 12.76 -10.92 20.92
N ASP A 185 11.83 -10.64 21.84
CA ASP A 185 11.85 -11.19 23.19
C ASP A 185 11.74 -12.74 23.17
N LYS A 186 10.79 -13.25 22.37
CA LYS A 186 10.56 -14.71 22.26
C LYS A 186 11.73 -15.49 21.66
N VAL A 187 12.55 -14.86 20.82
CA VAL A 187 13.74 -15.47 20.22
C VAL A 187 14.96 -15.40 21.15
N GLY A 188 14.91 -14.62 22.22
CA GLY A 188 16.04 -14.47 23.15
C GLY A 188 16.81 -13.16 22.99
N GLY A 189 16.22 -12.19 22.32
CA GLY A 189 16.76 -10.84 22.17
C GLY A 189 17.34 -10.57 20.77
N ILE A 190 17.70 -9.31 20.56
CA ILE A 190 18.17 -8.83 19.24
C ILE A 190 19.51 -9.45 18.86
N SER A 191 20.37 -9.75 19.83
CA SER A 191 21.66 -10.41 19.60
C SER A 191 21.48 -11.81 19.02
N GLU A 192 20.50 -12.56 19.53
CA GLU A 192 20.19 -13.91 19.03
C GLU A 192 19.62 -13.86 17.60
N VAL A 193 18.79 -12.86 17.28
CA VAL A 193 18.31 -12.64 15.92
C VAL A 193 19.47 -12.45 14.94
N PHE A 194 20.46 -11.64 15.31
CA PHE A 194 21.64 -11.41 14.47
C PHE A 194 22.54 -12.64 14.36
N SER A 195 22.77 -13.36 15.46
CA SER A 195 23.61 -14.59 15.45
C SER A 195 23.01 -15.66 14.55
N VAL A 196 21.69 -15.88 14.63
CA VAL A 196 20.98 -16.84 13.76
C VAL A 196 21.00 -16.38 12.30
N ALA A 197 20.83 -15.08 12.04
CA ALA A 197 20.86 -14.54 10.68
C ALA A 197 22.28 -14.65 10.07
N GLU A 198 23.32 -14.43 10.85
CA GLU A 198 24.72 -14.59 10.45
C GLU A 198 25.04 -16.06 10.14
N ALA A 199 24.69 -16.96 11.04
CA ALA A 199 24.87 -18.41 10.84
C ALA A 199 24.15 -18.93 9.60
N ALA A 200 22.99 -18.32 9.25
CA ALA A 200 22.25 -18.62 8.03
C ALA A 200 22.76 -17.89 6.77
N GLY A 201 23.85 -17.10 6.86
CA GLY A 201 24.41 -16.33 5.75
C GLY A 201 23.50 -15.23 5.21
N LYS A 202 22.54 -14.73 6.02
CA LYS A 202 21.48 -13.78 5.59
C LYS A 202 21.80 -12.31 5.85
N LEU A 203 22.98 -11.96 6.38
CA LEU A 203 23.34 -10.57 6.66
C LEU A 203 23.96 -9.82 5.48
N GLN A 204 24.01 -10.44 4.31
CA GLN A 204 24.57 -9.80 3.11
C GLN A 204 23.66 -8.70 2.57
N LEU A 205 24.27 -7.53 2.25
CA LEU A 205 23.52 -6.36 1.75
C LEU A 205 22.75 -6.64 0.46
N PHE A 206 23.35 -7.38 -0.46
CA PHE A 206 22.71 -7.74 -1.74
C PHE A 206 22.08 -9.14 -1.72
N GLY A 207 22.25 -9.89 -0.65
CA GLY A 207 21.68 -11.22 -0.47
C GLY A 207 22.28 -12.31 -1.36
N ASN A 208 21.96 -13.54 -1.03
CA ASN A 208 22.24 -14.71 -1.86
C ASN A 208 20.90 -15.20 -2.46
N TRP A 209 20.58 -14.74 -3.66
CA TRP A 209 19.31 -14.98 -4.35
C TRP A 209 19.35 -16.26 -5.19
N SER A 210 20.15 -17.23 -4.83
CA SER A 210 20.18 -18.50 -5.55
C SER A 210 18.79 -19.15 -5.52
N SER A 211 18.12 -19.17 -6.65
CA SER A 211 16.89 -19.92 -6.86
C SER A 211 16.93 -20.57 -8.23
N GLU A 212 16.34 -21.74 -8.37
CA GLU A 212 16.17 -22.45 -9.65
C GLU A 212 15.53 -21.58 -10.74
N ARG A 213 14.80 -20.52 -10.35
CA ARG A 213 14.08 -19.61 -11.28
C ARG A 213 14.94 -18.43 -11.75
N VAL A 214 15.96 -18.04 -11.01
CA VAL A 214 16.72 -16.81 -11.28
C VAL A 214 18.12 -17.11 -11.82
N GLY A 215 18.61 -18.36 -11.66
CA GLY A 215 19.95 -18.75 -12.06
C GLY A 215 21.05 -18.01 -11.27
N ASP A 216 22.26 -17.97 -11.82
CA ASP A 216 23.42 -17.30 -11.21
C ASP A 216 23.46 -15.79 -11.49
N VAL A 217 22.39 -15.08 -11.14
CA VAL A 217 22.33 -13.61 -11.26
C VAL A 217 22.98 -12.98 -10.04
N SER A 218 23.88 -12.02 -10.27
CA SER A 218 24.56 -11.32 -9.17
C SER A 218 23.59 -10.55 -8.28
N GLY A 219 23.83 -10.54 -6.96
CA GLY A 219 23.00 -9.85 -5.97
C GLY A 219 22.71 -8.39 -6.30
N PRO A 220 23.68 -7.56 -6.74
CA PRO A 220 23.43 -6.19 -7.18
C PRO A 220 22.43 -6.06 -8.33
N VAL A 221 22.47 -6.95 -9.32
CA VAL A 221 21.50 -6.92 -10.44
C VAL A 221 20.09 -7.21 -9.94
N ILE A 222 19.94 -8.16 -9.03
CA ILE A 222 18.65 -8.46 -8.41
C ILE A 222 18.17 -7.27 -7.56
N ALA A 223 19.03 -6.64 -6.77
CA ALA A 223 18.69 -5.45 -6.00
C ALA A 223 18.15 -4.32 -6.91
N ILE A 224 18.82 -4.05 -8.04
CA ILE A 224 18.37 -3.07 -9.02
C ILE A 224 17.03 -3.47 -9.65
N SER A 225 16.84 -4.78 -9.94
CA SER A 225 15.61 -5.30 -10.53
C SER A 225 14.38 -5.19 -9.61
N PHE A 226 14.58 -5.07 -8.30
CA PHE A 226 13.54 -4.72 -7.34
C PHE A 226 13.40 -3.20 -7.16
N PHE A 227 14.53 -2.51 -7.04
CA PHE A 227 14.58 -1.07 -6.75
C PHE A 227 13.92 -0.21 -7.82
N VAL A 228 14.31 -0.40 -9.09
CA VAL A 228 13.82 0.45 -10.19
C VAL A 228 12.32 0.26 -10.44
N PRO A 229 11.77 -0.96 -10.56
CA PRO A 229 10.33 -1.13 -10.73
C PRO A 229 9.52 -0.57 -9.56
N THR A 230 9.98 -0.71 -8.32
CA THR A 230 9.26 -0.20 -7.15
C THR A 230 9.28 1.33 -7.10
N MET A 231 10.39 1.96 -7.50
CA MET A 231 10.49 3.40 -7.65
C MET A 231 9.51 3.92 -8.71
N LEU A 232 9.48 3.29 -9.89
CA LEU A 232 8.59 3.67 -10.98
C LEU A 232 7.12 3.38 -10.65
N LEU A 233 6.83 2.26 -9.96
CA LEU A 233 5.50 1.93 -9.48
C LEU A 233 4.95 3.05 -8.62
N LEU A 234 5.73 3.54 -7.65
CA LEU A 234 5.30 4.60 -6.76
C LEU A 234 5.12 5.93 -7.50
N MET A 235 6.04 6.27 -8.40
CA MET A 235 5.93 7.47 -9.23
C MET A 235 4.71 7.45 -10.17
N GLY A 236 4.21 6.28 -10.55
CA GLY A 236 3.04 6.10 -11.42
C GLY A 236 1.74 5.77 -10.68
N ASP A 237 1.76 5.67 -9.34
CA ASP A 237 0.62 5.18 -8.56
C ASP A 237 -0.53 6.19 -8.51
N ALA A 238 -1.68 5.81 -9.07
CA ALA A 238 -2.85 6.67 -9.14
C ALA A 238 -3.44 6.99 -7.75
N ASN A 239 -3.29 6.10 -6.75
CA ASN A 239 -3.72 6.40 -5.37
C ASN A 239 -2.89 7.52 -4.75
N MET A 240 -1.57 7.54 -5.02
CA MET A 240 -0.69 8.61 -4.58
C MET A 240 -1.14 9.95 -5.17
N TYR A 241 -1.38 10.00 -6.47
CA TYR A 241 -1.86 11.20 -7.16
C TYR A 241 -3.23 11.64 -6.66
N GLN A 242 -4.16 10.72 -6.42
CA GLN A 242 -5.49 11.05 -5.92
C GLN A 242 -5.43 11.74 -4.54
N ARG A 243 -4.51 11.32 -3.68
CA ARG A 243 -4.30 11.97 -2.38
C ARG A 243 -3.64 13.33 -2.53
N ILE A 244 -2.71 13.49 -3.47
CA ILE A 244 -2.13 14.82 -3.80
C ILE A 244 -3.23 15.76 -4.32
N PHE A 245 -4.14 15.28 -5.17
CA PHE A 245 -5.30 16.06 -5.64
C PHE A 245 -6.25 16.45 -4.50
N SER A 246 -6.35 15.64 -3.45
CA SER A 246 -7.21 15.88 -2.29
C SER A 246 -6.61 16.84 -1.26
N ALA A 247 -5.33 17.25 -1.42
CA ALA A 247 -4.65 18.17 -0.52
C ALA A 247 -5.29 19.56 -0.50
N LYS A 248 -5.37 20.18 0.68
CA LYS A 248 -5.84 21.55 0.86
C LYS A 248 -4.86 22.55 0.23
N ASP A 249 -3.57 22.36 0.49
CA ASP A 249 -2.48 23.21 0.02
C ASP A 249 -1.52 22.39 -0.86
N GLY A 250 -0.85 23.05 -1.81
CA GLY A 250 0.11 22.43 -2.74
C GLY A 250 1.56 22.59 -2.31
#